data_dd1c7db2093705102febb97119f48f93
#
_entry.id   dd1c7db2093705102febb97119f48f93
#
_cell.length_a   1.000
_cell.length_b   1.000
_cell.length_c   1.000
_cell.angle_alpha   90.00
_cell.angle_beta   90.00
_cell.angle_gamma   90.00
#
_symmetry.space_group_name_H-M   'P 1'
#
loop_
_entity.id
_entity.type
_entity.pdbx_description
1 polymer ?
#
loop_
_entity_poly.entity_id
_entity_poly.type
_entity_poly.pdbx_seq_one_letter_code
_entity_poly.pdbx_strand_id
1 'polypeptide(L)'
;NFIASDIPALLKHTREIVRLGERELAVLTREGISVYDRFGDPVEKTPEHIAWDVSAAEKGGYAHFMLKEIMEQPEAIRNTLSPRVRDGKIELGLTRITEEVIRGIDKIYIVACGSASYVGMTSQYMLSKMLHVPVTVELASEFRYSDPVVDANTLVIVISQSGETLDTLFALREAKRRGGRILSIVNVVGSAIANESEDVVYTWAGPEIAVATTKAYSTQLAVMYLIALHFAKVRGHLTDAAQAEAVAALTALPDQVAAMLGKREQMQYLASLFFNLRDIFFIGRNLDY
;
A
#
# COMPACT_ATOMS: atom_id res chain seq x y z
N ASN A 1 8.08 27.62 12.28
CA ASN A 1 7.08 26.57 12.27
C ASN A 1 6.74 26.18 10.84
N PHE A 2 6.49 24.89 10.58
CA PHE A 2 6.18 24.34 9.27
C PHE A 2 4.88 23.56 9.35
N ILE A 3 4.15 23.45 8.24
CA ILE A 3 2.96 22.63 8.09
C ILE A 3 3.08 21.81 6.80
N ALA A 4 2.68 20.55 6.84
CA ALA A 4 2.65 19.67 5.68
C ALA A 4 1.57 18.59 5.86
N SER A 5 1.15 18.00 4.76
CA SER A 5 0.22 16.87 4.74
C SER A 5 0.90 15.53 5.07
N ASP A 6 2.23 15.47 4.96
CA ASP A 6 3.02 14.29 5.25
C ASP A 6 4.36 14.59 5.95
N ILE A 7 4.93 13.57 6.58
CA ILE A 7 6.19 13.68 7.33
C ILE A 7 7.40 13.95 6.44
N PRO A 8 7.60 13.29 5.28
CA PRO A 8 8.77 13.51 4.43
C PRO A 8 9.01 14.96 4.05
N ALA A 9 7.95 15.74 3.86
CA ALA A 9 8.05 17.16 3.52
C ALA A 9 8.68 18.00 4.65
N LEU A 10 8.52 17.57 5.91
CA LEU A 10 9.02 18.27 7.10
C LEU A 10 10.46 17.87 7.47
N LEU A 11 10.92 16.66 7.11
CA LEU A 11 12.20 16.10 7.59
C LEU A 11 13.44 16.93 7.27
N LYS A 12 13.39 17.77 6.21
CA LYS A 12 14.47 18.71 5.88
C LYS A 12 14.59 19.87 6.86
N HIS A 13 13.54 20.13 7.65
CA HIS A 13 13.43 21.31 8.49
C HIS A 13 13.37 20.95 9.96
N THR A 14 12.69 19.86 10.33
CA THR A 14 12.52 19.39 11.71
C THR A 14 12.23 17.90 11.74
N ARG A 15 12.59 17.27 12.87
CA ARG A 15 12.20 15.89 13.20
C ARG A 15 11.17 15.83 14.31
N GLU A 16 10.91 16.96 14.96
CA GLU A 16 9.86 17.08 15.96
C GLU A 16 8.58 17.50 15.27
N ILE A 17 7.56 16.66 15.33
CA ILE A 17 6.27 16.90 14.71
C ILE A 17 5.13 16.82 15.71
N VAL A 18 4.09 17.58 15.45
CA VAL A 18 2.81 17.51 16.16
C VAL A 18 1.75 17.05 15.19
N ARG A 19 1.15 15.89 15.45
CA ARG A 19 0.03 15.38 14.64
C ARG A 19 -1.28 15.98 15.11
N LEU A 20 -2.04 16.51 14.15
CA LEU A 20 -3.41 16.92 14.42
C LEU A 20 -4.32 15.71 14.41
N GLY A 21 -5.20 15.61 15.38
CA GLY A 21 -6.30 14.65 15.42
C GLY A 21 -7.49 15.11 14.58
N GLU A 22 -8.53 14.27 14.53
CA GLU A 22 -9.77 14.63 13.85
C GLU A 22 -10.43 15.85 14.50
N ARG A 23 -10.82 16.82 13.66
CA ARG A 23 -11.50 18.05 14.09
C ARG A 23 -10.68 18.93 15.03
N GLU A 24 -9.37 18.83 14.99
CA GLU A 24 -8.45 19.73 15.66
C GLU A 24 -8.00 20.84 14.71
N LEU A 25 -7.76 22.02 15.26
CA LEU A 25 -7.26 23.20 14.59
C LEU A 25 -5.90 23.57 15.19
N ALA A 26 -4.90 23.83 14.34
CA ALA A 26 -3.63 24.37 14.79
C ALA A 26 -3.50 25.85 14.39
N VAL A 27 -3.04 26.66 15.35
CA VAL A 27 -2.65 28.06 15.13
C VAL A 27 -1.13 28.14 15.20
N LEU A 28 -0.50 28.51 14.09
CA LEU A 28 0.95 28.69 13.99
C LEU A 28 1.29 30.16 14.12
N THR A 29 2.12 30.50 15.09
CA THR A 29 2.66 31.86 15.28
C THR A 29 4.18 31.80 15.18
N ARG A 30 4.84 32.96 15.31
CA ARG A 30 6.31 32.99 15.40
C ARG A 30 6.82 32.41 16.70
N GLU A 31 6.03 32.47 17.74
CA GLU A 31 6.36 32.01 19.10
C GLU A 31 6.11 30.52 19.33
N GLY A 32 5.17 29.91 18.54
CA GLY A 32 4.85 28.49 18.77
C GLY A 32 3.66 27.99 17.96
N ILE A 33 3.20 26.82 18.38
CA ILE A 33 2.03 26.12 17.82
C ILE A 33 1.04 25.92 18.98
N SER A 34 -0.20 26.32 18.78
CA SER A 34 -1.32 26.05 19.67
C SER A 34 -2.34 25.16 18.96
N VAL A 35 -2.80 24.12 19.63
CA VAL A 35 -3.80 23.21 19.06
C VAL A 35 -5.10 23.34 19.86
N TYR A 36 -6.21 23.32 19.16
CA TYR A 36 -7.55 23.43 19.71
C TYR A 36 -8.43 22.32 19.19
N ASP A 37 -9.38 21.89 19.99
CA ASP A 37 -10.42 20.96 19.55
C ASP A 37 -11.52 21.67 18.75
N ARG A 38 -12.55 20.91 18.35
CA ARG A 38 -13.71 21.43 17.60
C ARG A 38 -14.56 22.46 18.38
N PHE A 39 -14.39 22.56 19.69
CA PHE A 39 -15.13 23.50 20.54
C PHE A 39 -14.32 24.77 20.84
N GLY A 40 -13.03 24.77 20.43
CA GLY A 40 -12.10 25.85 20.68
C GLY A 40 -11.34 25.71 21.99
N ASP A 41 -11.45 24.57 22.66
CA ASP A 41 -10.69 24.29 23.86
C ASP A 41 -9.25 23.90 23.53
N PRO A 42 -8.23 24.37 24.27
CA PRO A 42 -6.85 24.07 24.02
C PRO A 42 -6.55 22.57 24.26
N VAL A 43 -5.82 21.96 23.32
CA VAL A 43 -5.37 20.57 23.40
C VAL A 43 -3.85 20.53 23.58
N GLU A 44 -3.39 19.93 24.66
CA GLU A 44 -1.95 19.72 24.86
C GLU A 44 -1.47 18.59 23.95
N LYS A 45 -0.41 18.85 23.18
CA LYS A 45 0.24 17.90 22.29
C LYS A 45 1.70 17.73 22.68
N THR A 46 2.14 16.48 22.76
CA THR A 46 3.55 16.16 22.90
C THR A 46 4.15 15.98 21.51
N PRO A 47 5.24 16.70 21.17
CA PRO A 47 5.94 16.46 19.91
C PRO A 47 6.44 15.04 19.82
N GLU A 48 6.29 14.44 18.64
CA GLU A 48 6.78 13.11 18.28
C GLU A 48 8.11 13.25 17.53
N HIS A 49 9.14 12.53 17.99
CA HIS A 49 10.43 12.50 17.29
C HIS A 49 10.44 11.46 16.17
N ILE A 50 10.70 11.90 14.95
CA ILE A 50 10.78 11.03 13.78
C ILE A 50 12.21 10.54 13.56
N ALA A 51 12.45 9.27 13.83
CA ALA A 51 13.76 8.62 13.71
C ALA A 51 14.12 8.19 12.27
N TRP A 52 13.36 8.59 11.24
CA TRP A 52 13.63 8.19 9.86
C TRP A 52 14.94 8.75 9.36
N ASP A 53 15.65 7.94 8.56
CA ASP A 53 16.87 8.37 7.91
C ASP A 53 16.56 9.43 6.82
N VAL A 54 17.11 10.63 7.01
CA VAL A 54 16.95 11.74 6.05
C VAL A 54 17.60 11.40 4.71
N SER A 55 18.65 10.55 4.70
CA SER A 55 19.32 10.13 3.46
C SER A 55 18.35 9.39 2.52
N ALA A 56 17.37 8.67 3.07
CA ALA A 56 16.33 8.00 2.30
C ALA A 56 15.39 9.01 1.59
N ALA A 57 15.25 10.22 2.14
CA ALA A 57 14.46 11.31 1.55
C ALA A 57 15.27 12.19 0.58
N GLU A 58 16.55 11.89 0.35
CA GLU A 58 17.40 12.58 -0.62
C GLU A 58 17.40 11.86 -1.97
N LYS A 59 17.73 12.59 -3.04
CA LYS A 59 17.79 12.02 -4.40
C LYS A 59 18.92 10.99 -4.59
N GLY A 60 19.91 10.90 -3.69
CA GLY A 60 20.99 9.91 -3.75
C GLY A 60 21.78 9.92 -5.06
N GLY A 61 22.00 11.11 -5.66
CA GLY A 61 22.70 11.26 -6.94
C GLY A 61 21.82 11.12 -8.19
N TYR A 62 20.56 10.79 -8.04
CA TYR A 62 19.61 10.73 -9.16
C TYR A 62 19.07 12.13 -9.53
N ALA A 63 18.78 12.36 -10.82
CA ALA A 63 18.20 13.62 -11.28
C ALA A 63 16.78 13.85 -10.72
N HIS A 64 16.01 12.79 -10.57
CA HIS A 64 14.61 12.81 -10.13
C HIS A 64 14.34 11.73 -9.07
N PHE A 65 13.44 12.01 -8.12
CA PHE A 65 12.99 11.02 -7.13
C PHE A 65 12.37 9.80 -7.79
N MET A 66 11.53 9.97 -8.79
CA MET A 66 10.93 8.85 -9.52
C MET A 66 11.98 7.89 -10.08
N LEU A 67 13.09 8.40 -10.64
CA LEU A 67 14.17 7.54 -11.15
C LEU A 67 14.86 6.78 -10.02
N LYS A 68 15.12 7.43 -8.87
CA LYS A 68 15.65 6.77 -7.67
C LYS A 68 14.72 5.64 -7.24
N GLU A 69 13.43 5.93 -7.11
CA GLU A 69 12.42 4.99 -6.63
C GLU A 69 12.19 3.82 -7.60
N ILE A 70 12.33 4.04 -8.92
CA ILE A 70 12.39 2.96 -9.91
C ILE A 70 13.58 2.03 -9.62
N MET A 71 14.76 2.58 -9.34
CA MET A 71 15.97 1.81 -9.08
C MET A 71 15.97 1.11 -7.71
N GLU A 72 15.16 1.59 -6.77
CA GLU A 72 14.97 1.00 -5.44
C GLU A 72 14.01 -0.20 -5.43
N GLN A 73 13.26 -0.47 -6.50
CA GLN A 73 12.25 -1.54 -6.54
C GLN A 73 12.79 -2.92 -6.11
N PRO A 74 13.99 -3.39 -6.55
CA PRO A 74 14.49 -4.70 -6.14
C PRO A 74 14.64 -4.82 -4.62
N GLU A 75 15.18 -3.78 -3.99
CA GLU A 75 15.36 -3.76 -2.53
C GLU A 75 14.02 -3.65 -1.81
N ALA A 76 13.13 -2.77 -2.28
CA ALA A 76 11.80 -2.60 -1.72
C ALA A 76 10.99 -3.92 -1.76
N ILE A 77 11.03 -4.65 -2.88
CA ILE A 77 10.37 -5.96 -3.00
C ILE A 77 11.02 -6.97 -2.05
N ARG A 78 12.35 -7.00 -1.94
CA ARG A 78 13.06 -7.89 -1.00
C ARG A 78 12.65 -7.61 0.44
N ASN A 79 12.60 -6.33 0.84
CA ASN A 79 12.19 -5.91 2.18
C ASN A 79 10.72 -6.23 2.47
N THR A 80 9.88 -6.25 1.44
CA THR A 80 8.47 -6.66 1.53
C THR A 80 8.33 -8.17 1.76
N LEU A 81 9.10 -8.98 1.04
CA LEU A 81 8.96 -10.43 1.02
C LEU A 81 9.69 -11.11 2.19
N SER A 82 10.93 -10.71 2.48
CA SER A 82 11.82 -11.42 3.40
C SER A 82 11.28 -11.61 4.83
N PRO A 83 10.55 -10.67 5.43
CA PRO A 83 9.98 -10.88 6.77
C PRO A 83 8.84 -11.90 6.79
N ARG A 84 8.27 -12.23 5.62
CA ARG A 84 7.03 -13.01 5.48
C ARG A 84 7.22 -14.37 4.83
N VAL A 85 8.44 -14.66 4.39
CA VAL A 85 8.77 -15.94 3.74
C VAL A 85 9.83 -16.64 4.57
N ARG A 86 9.47 -17.80 5.12
CA ARG A 86 10.38 -18.65 5.91
C ARG A 86 10.21 -20.10 5.48
N ASP A 87 11.29 -20.75 5.08
CA ASP A 87 11.31 -22.16 4.68
C ASP A 87 10.22 -22.55 3.67
N GLY A 88 10.01 -21.68 2.66
CA GLY A 88 8.99 -21.88 1.62
C GLY A 88 7.54 -21.67 2.09
N LYS A 89 7.32 -21.19 3.31
CA LYS A 89 6.00 -20.90 3.86
C LYS A 89 5.79 -19.38 3.96
N ILE A 90 4.53 -18.98 3.94
CA ILE A 90 4.11 -17.59 4.05
C ILE A 90 3.54 -17.33 5.44
N GLU A 91 4.12 -16.35 6.13
CA GLU A 91 3.68 -15.87 7.44
C GLU A 91 3.31 -14.38 7.32
N LEU A 92 2.02 -14.07 7.25
CA LEU A 92 1.54 -12.68 7.11
C LEU A 92 1.46 -11.93 8.44
N GLY A 93 1.50 -12.64 9.58
CA GLY A 93 1.36 -12.04 10.89
C GLY A 93 -0.07 -11.58 11.22
N LEU A 94 -1.07 -12.17 10.57
CA LEU A 94 -2.48 -11.83 10.82
C LEU A 94 -2.90 -12.37 12.20
N THR A 95 -3.65 -11.56 12.93
CA THR A 95 -4.07 -11.88 14.31
C THR A 95 -5.59 -11.93 14.48
N ARG A 96 -6.33 -11.14 13.72
CA ARG A 96 -7.80 -11.08 13.75
C ARG A 96 -8.45 -11.72 12.54
N ILE A 97 -7.78 -11.69 11.39
CA ILE A 97 -8.18 -12.44 10.18
C ILE A 97 -7.55 -13.83 10.28
N THR A 98 -8.14 -14.65 11.16
CA THR A 98 -7.69 -16.02 11.45
C THR A 98 -7.97 -16.95 10.27
N GLU A 99 -7.40 -18.17 10.31
CA GLU A 99 -7.71 -19.20 9.31
C GLU A 99 -9.21 -19.52 9.22
N GLU A 100 -9.93 -19.47 10.34
CA GLU A 100 -11.37 -19.68 10.36
C GLU A 100 -12.09 -18.57 9.59
N VAL A 101 -11.70 -17.31 9.83
CA VAL A 101 -12.21 -16.16 9.08
C VAL A 101 -11.91 -16.32 7.60
N ILE A 102 -10.67 -16.67 7.22
CA ILE A 102 -10.26 -16.87 5.82
C ILE A 102 -11.10 -17.94 5.12
N ARG A 103 -11.43 -19.04 5.82
CA ARG A 103 -12.30 -20.09 5.26
C ARG A 103 -13.74 -19.63 5.09
N GLY A 104 -14.21 -18.73 5.97
CA GLY A 104 -15.58 -18.18 5.93
C GLY A 104 -15.79 -17.05 4.93
N ILE A 105 -14.75 -16.48 4.33
CA ILE A 105 -14.88 -15.40 3.34
C ILE A 105 -15.62 -15.91 2.11
N ASP A 106 -16.72 -15.26 1.74
CA ASP A 106 -17.52 -15.59 0.56
C ASP A 106 -17.40 -14.55 -0.57
N LYS A 107 -16.91 -13.34 -0.27
CA LYS A 107 -16.58 -12.30 -1.26
C LYS A 107 -15.49 -11.37 -0.75
N ILE A 108 -14.82 -10.74 -1.70
CA ILE A 108 -13.75 -9.78 -1.42
C ILE A 108 -14.04 -8.47 -2.17
N TYR A 109 -13.93 -7.36 -1.46
CA TYR A 109 -13.77 -6.04 -2.06
C TYR A 109 -12.31 -5.61 -1.95
N ILE A 110 -11.78 -4.98 -3.01
CA ILE A 110 -10.50 -4.28 -2.97
C ILE A 110 -10.80 -2.80 -3.18
N VAL A 111 -10.41 -1.97 -2.22
CA VAL A 111 -10.78 -0.56 -2.20
C VAL A 111 -9.52 0.30 -2.11
N ALA A 112 -9.35 1.21 -3.05
CA ALA A 112 -8.19 2.07 -3.16
C ALA A 112 -8.46 3.31 -4.02
N CYS A 113 -7.52 4.27 -4.01
CA CYS A 113 -7.49 5.43 -4.89
C CYS A 113 -6.26 5.43 -5.78
N GLY A 114 -6.34 6.08 -6.94
CA GLY A 114 -5.20 6.31 -7.84
C GLY A 114 -4.53 5.01 -8.27
N SER A 115 -3.20 5.01 -8.32
CA SER A 115 -2.43 3.84 -8.78
C SER A 115 -2.60 2.59 -7.91
N ALA A 116 -2.95 2.74 -6.64
CA ALA A 116 -3.24 1.60 -5.77
C ALA A 116 -4.51 0.83 -6.22
N SER A 117 -5.46 1.50 -6.91
CA SER A 117 -6.63 0.81 -7.48
C SER A 117 -6.24 -0.13 -8.63
N TYR A 118 -5.19 0.18 -9.38
CA TYR A 118 -4.67 -0.71 -10.43
C TYR A 118 -4.01 -1.96 -9.83
N VAL A 119 -3.42 -1.86 -8.63
CA VAL A 119 -3.01 -3.07 -7.89
C VAL A 119 -4.21 -3.96 -7.64
N GLY A 120 -5.33 -3.37 -7.21
CA GLY A 120 -6.59 -4.09 -7.03
C GLY A 120 -7.06 -4.76 -8.31
N MET A 121 -7.12 -4.02 -9.42
CA MET A 121 -7.57 -4.54 -10.72
C MET A 121 -6.73 -5.72 -11.21
N THR A 122 -5.40 -5.62 -11.11
CA THR A 122 -4.50 -6.73 -11.43
C THR A 122 -4.72 -7.92 -10.50
N SER A 123 -4.84 -7.67 -9.21
CA SER A 123 -4.97 -8.71 -8.18
C SER A 123 -6.33 -9.40 -8.21
N GLN A 124 -7.37 -8.76 -8.70
CA GLN A 124 -8.72 -9.31 -8.79
C GLN A 124 -8.75 -10.66 -9.52
N TYR A 125 -8.08 -10.73 -10.66
CA TYR A 125 -8.05 -11.95 -11.47
C TYR A 125 -7.35 -13.10 -10.74
N MET A 126 -6.23 -12.79 -10.09
CA MET A 126 -5.45 -13.76 -9.33
C MET A 126 -6.24 -14.26 -8.11
N LEU A 127 -6.79 -13.37 -7.29
CA LEU A 127 -7.57 -13.74 -6.11
C LEU A 127 -8.81 -14.56 -6.48
N SER A 128 -9.59 -14.12 -7.47
CA SER A 128 -10.77 -14.86 -7.93
C SER A 128 -10.42 -16.27 -8.38
N LYS A 129 -9.34 -16.42 -9.14
CA LYS A 129 -8.87 -17.71 -9.64
C LYS A 129 -8.37 -18.63 -8.53
N MET A 130 -7.63 -18.09 -7.56
CA MET A 130 -7.00 -18.89 -6.51
C MET A 130 -7.94 -19.21 -5.36
N LEU A 131 -8.85 -18.30 -5.01
CA LEU A 131 -9.73 -18.43 -3.86
C LEU A 131 -11.14 -18.94 -4.20
N HIS A 132 -11.52 -18.90 -5.48
CA HIS A 132 -12.87 -19.27 -5.95
C HIS A 132 -13.98 -18.47 -5.26
N VAL A 133 -13.73 -17.18 -5.03
CA VAL A 133 -14.72 -16.22 -4.50
C VAL A 133 -14.84 -15.01 -5.43
N PRO A 134 -16.00 -14.36 -5.47
CA PRO A 134 -16.16 -13.09 -6.18
C PRO A 134 -15.20 -12.03 -5.59
N VAL A 135 -14.50 -11.33 -6.47
CA VAL A 135 -13.63 -10.20 -6.09
C VAL A 135 -14.05 -8.98 -6.88
N THR A 136 -14.39 -7.91 -6.19
CA THR A 136 -14.80 -6.64 -6.79
C THR A 136 -13.77 -5.57 -6.43
N VAL A 137 -13.36 -4.78 -7.40
CA VAL A 137 -12.48 -3.63 -7.18
C VAL A 137 -13.28 -2.37 -7.34
N GLU A 138 -13.25 -1.51 -6.34
CA GLU A 138 -13.92 -0.21 -6.37
C GLU A 138 -12.98 0.92 -6.00
N LEU A 139 -13.19 2.08 -6.62
CA LEU A 139 -12.54 3.31 -6.18
C LEU A 139 -13.09 3.69 -4.80
N ALA A 140 -12.20 4.05 -3.89
CA ALA A 140 -12.60 4.38 -2.53
C ALA A 140 -13.56 5.58 -2.45
N SER A 141 -13.43 6.55 -3.36
CA SER A 141 -14.37 7.67 -3.49
C SER A 141 -15.81 7.22 -3.80
N GLU A 142 -15.95 6.12 -4.55
CA GLU A 142 -17.27 5.60 -4.97
C GLU A 142 -17.82 4.59 -3.96
N PHE A 143 -16.97 3.75 -3.39
CA PHE A 143 -17.37 2.64 -2.51
C PHE A 143 -18.32 3.06 -1.38
N ARG A 144 -18.04 4.17 -0.71
CA ARG A 144 -18.87 4.65 0.39
C ARG A 144 -20.26 5.13 -0.03
N TYR A 145 -20.48 5.43 -1.32
CA TYR A 145 -21.72 5.94 -1.88
C TYR A 145 -22.47 4.91 -2.74
N SER A 146 -21.82 3.81 -3.13
CA SER A 146 -22.40 2.77 -3.99
C SER A 146 -23.34 1.80 -3.24
N ASP A 147 -23.54 2.00 -1.94
CA ASP A 147 -24.30 1.08 -1.09
C ASP A 147 -23.80 -0.38 -1.16
N PRO A 148 -22.50 -0.62 -0.88
CA PRO A 148 -21.88 -1.90 -1.11
C PRO A 148 -22.51 -3.03 -0.27
N VAL A 149 -22.64 -4.21 -0.85
CA VAL A 149 -23.17 -5.40 -0.16
C VAL A 149 -22.04 -6.01 0.66
N VAL A 150 -21.89 -5.55 1.89
CA VAL A 150 -20.87 -5.97 2.85
C VAL A 150 -21.52 -6.56 4.09
N ASP A 151 -20.99 -7.68 4.56
CA ASP A 151 -21.41 -8.40 5.76
C ASP A 151 -20.21 -9.05 6.47
N ALA A 152 -20.44 -9.84 7.52
CA ALA A 152 -19.41 -10.45 8.34
C ALA A 152 -18.51 -11.46 7.59
N ASN A 153 -18.95 -11.98 6.44
CA ASN A 153 -18.18 -12.90 5.59
C ASN A 153 -17.48 -12.15 4.44
N THR A 154 -17.62 -10.85 4.38
CA THR A 154 -16.98 -10.01 3.37
C THR A 154 -15.62 -9.54 3.86
N LEU A 155 -14.55 -9.85 3.11
CA LEU A 155 -13.25 -9.25 3.31
C LEU A 155 -13.12 -7.97 2.47
N VAL A 156 -12.73 -6.87 3.09
CA VAL A 156 -12.41 -5.63 2.40
C VAL A 156 -10.90 -5.39 2.53
N ILE A 157 -10.20 -5.53 1.41
CA ILE A 157 -8.75 -5.24 1.31
C ILE A 157 -8.62 -3.77 0.93
N VAL A 158 -7.99 -3.01 1.82
CA VAL A 158 -7.78 -1.57 1.67
C VAL A 158 -6.33 -1.31 1.32
N ILE A 159 -6.06 -0.65 0.18
CA ILE A 159 -4.70 -0.40 -0.29
C ILE A 159 -4.41 1.10 -0.31
N SER A 160 -3.35 1.51 0.41
CA SER A 160 -2.88 2.90 0.40
C SER A 160 -1.39 2.94 0.70
N GLN A 161 -0.62 3.68 -0.08
CA GLN A 161 0.81 3.85 0.19
C GLN A 161 1.04 4.64 1.49
N SER A 162 0.42 5.81 1.63
CA SER A 162 0.56 6.68 2.81
C SER A 162 -0.24 6.19 4.03
N GLY A 163 -1.34 5.47 3.79
CA GLY A 163 -2.31 5.14 4.82
C GLY A 163 -3.12 6.34 5.34
N GLU A 164 -3.02 7.50 4.67
CA GLU A 164 -3.69 8.75 5.06
C GLU A 164 -4.69 9.26 4.01
N THR A 165 -4.92 8.50 2.94
CA THR A 165 -5.87 8.90 1.88
C THR A 165 -7.28 8.93 2.44
N LEU A 166 -7.89 10.11 2.52
CA LEU A 166 -9.19 10.33 3.17
C LEU A 166 -10.31 9.47 2.59
N ASP A 167 -10.44 9.40 1.27
CA ASP A 167 -11.49 8.59 0.64
C ASP A 167 -11.32 7.11 1.00
N THR A 168 -10.08 6.63 1.03
CA THR A 168 -9.76 5.24 1.40
C THR A 168 -10.06 4.98 2.88
N LEU A 169 -9.76 5.93 3.77
CA LEU A 169 -10.09 5.84 5.19
C LEU A 169 -11.61 5.82 5.40
N PHE A 170 -12.35 6.68 4.71
CA PHE A 170 -13.81 6.68 4.82
C PHE A 170 -14.46 5.42 4.25
N ALA A 171 -13.90 4.86 3.17
CA ALA A 171 -14.36 3.59 2.63
C ALA A 171 -14.12 2.43 3.62
N LEU A 172 -12.97 2.41 4.31
CA LEU A 172 -12.69 1.49 5.40
C LEU A 172 -13.74 1.59 6.50
N ARG A 173 -14.04 2.81 6.96
CA ARG A 173 -15.03 3.06 8.01
C ARG A 173 -16.43 2.61 7.60
N GLU A 174 -16.82 2.82 6.34
CA GLU A 174 -18.08 2.35 5.79
C GLU A 174 -18.15 0.81 5.77
N ALA A 175 -17.08 0.15 5.33
CA ALA A 175 -16.98 -1.30 5.35
C ALA A 175 -17.12 -1.87 6.79
N LYS A 176 -16.45 -1.28 7.77
CA LYS A 176 -16.56 -1.65 9.19
C LYS A 176 -17.97 -1.45 9.72
N ARG A 177 -18.60 -0.31 9.39
CA ARG A 177 -19.98 -0.01 9.81
C ARG A 177 -20.98 -1.07 9.33
N ARG A 178 -20.70 -1.69 8.17
CA ARG A 178 -21.50 -2.77 7.59
C ARG A 178 -21.15 -4.17 8.11
N GLY A 179 -20.13 -4.28 8.95
CA GLY A 179 -19.69 -5.54 9.55
C GLY A 179 -18.63 -6.30 8.75
N GLY A 180 -18.07 -5.70 7.70
CA GLY A 180 -16.99 -6.31 6.89
C GLY A 180 -15.67 -6.44 7.66
N ARG A 181 -14.87 -7.45 7.28
CA ARG A 181 -13.53 -7.71 7.82
C ARG A 181 -12.51 -6.87 7.06
N ILE A 182 -11.61 -6.19 7.76
CA ILE A 182 -10.71 -5.20 7.18
C ILE A 182 -9.26 -5.68 7.22
N LEU A 183 -8.67 -5.87 6.04
CA LEU A 183 -7.23 -6.09 5.85
C LEU A 183 -6.63 -4.92 5.08
N SER A 184 -5.65 -4.23 5.65
CA SER A 184 -4.99 -3.12 4.96
C SER A 184 -3.60 -3.46 4.49
N ILE A 185 -3.23 -2.90 3.33
CA ILE A 185 -1.89 -2.89 2.78
C ILE A 185 -1.43 -1.44 2.75
N VAL A 186 -0.47 -1.11 3.61
CA VAL A 186 0.06 0.25 3.75
C VAL A 186 1.58 0.24 3.87
N ASN A 187 2.21 1.37 3.59
CA ASN A 187 3.66 1.49 3.77
C ASN A 187 4.05 2.24 5.05
N VAL A 188 3.18 3.14 5.53
CA VAL A 188 3.48 3.98 6.70
C VAL A 188 2.91 3.36 7.97
N VAL A 189 3.81 3.03 8.90
CA VAL A 189 3.44 2.49 10.22
C VAL A 189 2.74 3.58 11.03
N GLY A 190 1.65 3.19 11.73
CA GLY A 190 0.89 4.11 12.58
C GLY A 190 0.01 5.11 11.82
N SER A 191 -0.17 4.92 10.51
CA SER A 191 -1.10 5.73 9.72
C SER A 191 -2.56 5.49 10.14
N ALA A 192 -3.45 6.42 9.78
CA ALA A 192 -4.86 6.36 10.16
C ALA A 192 -5.53 5.06 9.68
N ILE A 193 -5.28 4.65 8.43
CA ILE A 193 -5.80 3.38 7.88
C ILE A 193 -5.23 2.18 8.66
N ALA A 194 -3.93 2.18 8.99
CA ALA A 194 -3.31 1.10 9.77
C ALA A 194 -3.95 0.97 11.15
N ASN A 195 -4.14 2.09 11.85
CA ASN A 195 -4.70 2.10 13.20
C ASN A 195 -6.18 1.65 13.26
N GLU A 196 -6.92 1.86 12.18
CA GLU A 196 -8.33 1.50 12.13
C GLU A 196 -8.61 0.12 11.51
N SER A 197 -7.60 -0.56 10.96
CA SER A 197 -7.74 -1.89 10.38
C SER A 197 -7.73 -3.00 11.41
N GLU A 198 -8.30 -4.16 11.08
CA GLU A 198 -8.23 -5.35 11.94
C GLU A 198 -6.83 -5.97 11.87
N ASP A 199 -6.31 -6.15 10.67
CA ASP A 199 -4.94 -6.57 10.41
C ASP A 199 -4.31 -5.72 9.32
N VAL A 200 -2.99 -5.58 9.36
CA VAL A 200 -2.22 -4.73 8.46
C VAL A 200 -1.02 -5.50 7.92
N VAL A 201 -0.81 -5.43 6.61
CA VAL A 201 0.41 -5.90 5.97
C VAL A 201 1.19 -4.70 5.45
N TYR A 202 2.30 -4.38 6.10
CA TYR A 202 3.18 -3.28 5.70
C TYR A 202 4.05 -3.67 4.51
N THR A 203 4.21 -2.78 3.53
CA THR A 203 5.03 -3.05 2.34
C THR A 203 6.52 -2.89 2.57
N TRP A 204 6.95 -2.12 3.59
CA TRP A 204 8.35 -1.84 3.89
C TRP A 204 9.15 -1.29 2.69
N ALA A 205 8.46 -0.55 1.81
CA ALA A 205 9.05 0.00 0.59
C ALA A 205 9.97 1.22 0.84
N GLY A 206 10.03 1.70 2.09
CA GLY A 206 10.70 2.95 2.43
C GLY A 206 9.91 4.18 1.93
N PRO A 207 10.41 5.40 2.14
CA PRO A 207 9.75 6.62 1.72
C PRO A 207 9.62 6.68 0.19
N GLU A 208 8.44 7.03 -0.32
CA GLU A 208 8.17 7.34 -1.72
C GLU A 208 7.72 8.80 -1.80
N ILE A 209 8.46 9.63 -2.56
CA ILE A 209 8.30 11.08 -2.62
C ILE A 209 7.74 11.52 -3.97
N ALA A 210 8.02 10.77 -5.04
CA ALA A 210 7.45 11.01 -6.35
C ALA A 210 5.93 10.83 -6.31
N VAL A 211 5.20 11.75 -6.95
CA VAL A 211 3.73 11.68 -7.03
C VAL A 211 3.30 10.45 -7.83
N ALA A 212 3.98 10.20 -8.97
CA ALA A 212 3.76 8.98 -9.73
C ALA A 212 4.47 7.82 -9.02
N THR A 213 3.69 6.88 -8.51
CA THR A 213 4.18 5.73 -7.74
C THR A 213 4.90 4.71 -8.62
N THR A 214 5.93 4.09 -8.08
CA THR A 214 6.69 3.01 -8.73
C THR A 214 6.94 1.86 -7.77
N LYS A 215 7.84 2.02 -6.81
CA LYS A 215 8.17 0.96 -5.84
C LYS A 215 7.01 0.57 -4.92
N ALA A 216 6.15 1.52 -4.55
CA ALA A 216 4.98 1.19 -3.76
C ALA A 216 4.01 0.29 -4.53
N TYR A 217 3.79 0.55 -5.83
CA TYR A 217 2.97 -0.32 -6.69
C TYR A 217 3.51 -1.74 -6.73
N SER A 218 4.81 -1.92 -7.02
CA SER A 218 5.46 -3.23 -7.11
C SER A 218 5.39 -4.00 -5.80
N THR A 219 5.60 -3.32 -4.67
CA THR A 219 5.54 -3.95 -3.33
C THR A 219 4.12 -4.29 -2.92
N GLN A 220 3.13 -3.47 -3.26
CA GLN A 220 1.72 -3.77 -3.03
C GLN A 220 1.27 -5.01 -3.82
N LEU A 221 1.68 -5.14 -5.09
CA LEU A 221 1.45 -6.36 -5.88
C LEU A 221 2.09 -7.60 -5.23
N ALA A 222 3.35 -7.49 -4.78
CA ALA A 222 4.03 -8.58 -4.09
C ALA A 222 3.27 -9.02 -2.83
N VAL A 223 2.75 -8.08 -2.03
CA VAL A 223 1.90 -8.37 -0.86
C VAL A 223 0.60 -9.06 -1.29
N MET A 224 -0.05 -8.60 -2.36
CA MET A 224 -1.28 -9.23 -2.86
C MET A 224 -1.05 -10.68 -3.29
N TYR A 225 0.10 -10.99 -3.90
CA TYR A 225 0.48 -12.38 -4.20
C TYR A 225 0.68 -13.22 -2.93
N LEU A 226 1.34 -12.66 -1.90
CA LEU A 226 1.49 -13.36 -0.61
C LEU A 226 0.13 -13.65 0.04
N ILE A 227 -0.78 -12.68 0.03
CA ILE A 227 -2.15 -12.85 0.55
C ILE A 227 -2.89 -13.94 -0.23
N ALA A 228 -2.86 -13.90 -1.56
CA ALA A 228 -3.55 -14.88 -2.39
C ALA A 228 -3.04 -16.30 -2.15
N LEU A 229 -1.72 -16.49 -2.10
CA LEU A 229 -1.10 -17.79 -1.85
C LEU A 229 -1.41 -18.31 -0.44
N HIS A 230 -1.31 -17.45 0.57
CA HIS A 230 -1.62 -17.81 1.95
C HIS A 230 -3.10 -18.21 2.10
N PHE A 231 -4.01 -17.39 1.58
CA PHE A 231 -5.44 -17.66 1.67
C PHE A 231 -5.85 -18.90 0.88
N ALA A 232 -5.29 -19.10 -0.33
CA ALA A 232 -5.53 -20.30 -1.12
C ALA A 232 -5.04 -21.56 -0.38
N LYS A 233 -3.91 -21.47 0.31
CA LYS A 233 -3.40 -22.57 1.15
C LYS A 233 -4.34 -22.90 2.31
N VAL A 234 -4.78 -21.88 3.06
CA VAL A 234 -5.71 -22.03 4.19
C VAL A 234 -7.05 -22.63 3.74
N ARG A 235 -7.52 -22.28 2.55
CA ARG A 235 -8.76 -22.78 1.96
C ARG A 235 -8.62 -24.18 1.33
N GLY A 236 -7.41 -24.74 1.28
CA GLY A 236 -7.15 -26.05 0.70
C GLY A 236 -7.09 -26.06 -0.84
N HIS A 237 -7.00 -24.90 -1.48
CA HIS A 237 -6.93 -24.75 -2.94
C HIS A 237 -5.49 -24.82 -3.47
N LEU A 238 -4.49 -24.85 -2.60
CA LEU A 238 -3.07 -24.86 -2.96
C LEU A 238 -2.33 -25.95 -2.18
N THR A 239 -1.57 -26.79 -2.89
CA THR A 239 -0.71 -27.80 -2.27
C THR A 239 0.56 -27.19 -1.68
N ASP A 240 1.25 -27.87 -0.77
CA ASP A 240 2.53 -27.40 -0.23
C ASP A 240 3.58 -27.22 -1.32
N ALA A 241 3.65 -28.16 -2.28
CA ALA A 241 4.59 -28.08 -3.39
C ALA A 241 4.33 -26.86 -4.28
N ALA A 242 3.07 -26.61 -4.66
CA ALA A 242 2.72 -25.45 -5.48
C ALA A 242 2.94 -24.13 -4.73
N GLN A 243 2.71 -24.08 -3.42
CA GLN A 243 3.04 -22.93 -2.61
C GLN A 243 4.55 -22.66 -2.59
N ALA A 244 5.36 -23.70 -2.36
CA ALA A 244 6.82 -23.57 -2.31
C ALA A 244 7.39 -23.10 -3.67
N GLU A 245 6.87 -23.60 -4.78
CA GLU A 245 7.23 -23.16 -6.14
C GLU A 245 6.90 -21.68 -6.34
N ALA A 246 5.69 -21.24 -6.00
CA ALA A 246 5.27 -19.85 -6.13
C ALA A 246 6.09 -18.91 -5.22
N VAL A 247 6.38 -19.34 -3.99
CA VAL A 247 7.24 -18.61 -3.06
C VAL A 247 8.66 -18.48 -3.59
N ALA A 248 9.21 -19.54 -4.18
CA ALA A 248 10.54 -19.49 -4.82
C ALA A 248 10.57 -18.48 -5.98
N ALA A 249 9.53 -18.46 -6.82
CA ALA A 249 9.38 -17.49 -7.91
C ALA A 249 9.30 -16.05 -7.38
N LEU A 250 8.50 -15.79 -6.33
CA LEU A 250 8.42 -14.46 -5.69
C LEU A 250 9.76 -14.04 -5.07
N THR A 251 10.48 -14.97 -4.45
CA THR A 251 11.78 -14.68 -3.84
C THR A 251 12.84 -14.33 -4.89
N ALA A 252 12.74 -14.86 -6.09
CA ALA A 252 13.62 -14.53 -7.22
C ALA A 252 13.26 -13.20 -7.90
N LEU A 253 12.06 -12.66 -7.67
CA LEU A 253 11.56 -11.46 -8.34
C LEU A 253 12.46 -10.22 -8.18
N PRO A 254 13.04 -9.91 -7.00
CA PRO A 254 13.96 -8.78 -6.84
C PRO A 254 15.14 -8.81 -7.83
N ASP A 255 15.73 -9.98 -8.04
CA ASP A 255 16.89 -10.13 -8.93
C ASP A 255 16.47 -10.04 -10.41
N GLN A 256 15.27 -10.51 -10.75
CA GLN A 256 14.70 -10.36 -12.09
C GLN A 256 14.41 -8.88 -12.39
N VAL A 257 13.86 -8.13 -11.43
CA VAL A 257 13.63 -6.68 -11.56
C VAL A 257 14.98 -5.95 -11.70
N ALA A 258 15.99 -6.30 -10.89
CA ALA A 258 17.33 -5.72 -11.02
C ALA A 258 17.96 -5.95 -12.41
N ALA A 259 17.79 -7.16 -12.96
CA ALA A 259 18.25 -7.48 -14.31
C ALA A 259 17.55 -6.65 -15.40
N MET A 260 16.24 -6.39 -15.23
CA MET A 260 15.48 -5.52 -16.14
C MET A 260 15.93 -4.05 -16.03
N LEU A 261 16.17 -3.55 -14.82
CA LEU A 261 16.67 -2.19 -14.58
C LEU A 261 18.08 -1.97 -15.18
N GLY A 262 18.86 -3.03 -15.30
CA GLY A 262 20.14 -3.02 -16.02
C GLY A 262 20.03 -2.69 -17.52
N LYS A 263 18.82 -2.77 -18.10
CA LYS A 263 18.55 -2.41 -19.51
C LYS A 263 18.15 -0.93 -19.69
N ARG A 264 18.48 -0.08 -18.74
CA ARG A 264 18.09 1.34 -18.70
C ARG A 264 18.40 2.07 -20.02
N GLU A 265 19.59 1.89 -20.58
CA GLU A 265 20.00 2.57 -21.83
C GLU A 265 19.11 2.17 -23.01
N GLN A 266 18.74 0.89 -23.09
CA GLN A 266 17.81 0.40 -24.13
C GLN A 266 16.43 1.04 -23.97
N MET A 267 15.93 1.16 -22.74
CA MET A 267 14.64 1.81 -22.47
C MET A 267 14.69 3.29 -22.77
N GLN A 268 15.80 3.95 -22.46
CA GLN A 268 16.00 5.36 -22.79
C GLN A 268 16.04 5.59 -24.30
N TYR A 269 16.70 4.72 -25.05
CA TYR A 269 16.68 4.75 -26.51
C TYR A 269 15.24 4.60 -27.07
N LEU A 270 14.50 3.59 -26.60
CA LEU A 270 13.11 3.40 -27.01
C LEU A 270 12.24 4.62 -26.68
N ALA A 271 12.37 5.18 -25.47
CA ALA A 271 11.66 6.38 -25.07
C ALA A 271 11.98 7.56 -26.00
N SER A 272 13.23 7.69 -26.48
CA SER A 272 13.62 8.75 -27.41
C SER A 272 12.95 8.67 -28.78
N LEU A 273 12.43 7.51 -29.16
CA LEU A 273 11.66 7.37 -30.42
C LEU A 273 10.23 7.88 -30.29
N PHE A 274 9.70 7.94 -29.08
CA PHE A 274 8.29 8.20 -28.81
C PHE A 274 8.02 9.46 -28.02
N PHE A 275 9.05 10.19 -27.51
CA PHE A 275 8.87 11.32 -26.59
C PHE A 275 8.10 12.51 -27.21
N ASN A 276 8.03 12.60 -28.55
CA ASN A 276 7.26 13.63 -29.24
C ASN A 276 5.79 13.23 -29.51
N LEU A 277 5.39 12.01 -29.19
CA LEU A 277 4.01 11.56 -29.37
C LEU A 277 3.14 12.15 -28.23
N ARG A 278 1.92 12.55 -28.58
CA ARG A 278 0.96 13.10 -27.60
C ARG A 278 0.37 12.02 -26.73
N ASP A 279 0.13 10.82 -27.31
CA ASP A 279 -0.58 9.73 -26.66
C ASP A 279 0.12 8.40 -26.97
N ILE A 280 0.18 7.53 -25.96
CA ILE A 280 0.66 6.15 -26.06
C ILE A 280 -0.37 5.26 -25.37
N PHE A 281 -0.88 4.26 -26.09
CA PHE A 281 -1.82 3.29 -25.55
C PHE A 281 -1.12 1.97 -25.27
N PHE A 282 -1.19 1.52 -24.03
CA PHE A 282 -0.82 0.17 -23.64
C PHE A 282 -2.08 -0.68 -23.67
N ILE A 283 -2.04 -1.78 -24.40
CA ILE A 283 -3.19 -2.68 -24.55
C ILE A 283 -2.81 -4.09 -24.09
N GLY A 284 -3.73 -4.75 -23.42
CA GLY A 284 -3.51 -6.09 -22.87
C GLY A 284 -4.83 -6.79 -22.57
N ARG A 285 -4.76 -7.95 -21.94
CA ARG A 285 -5.92 -8.69 -21.43
C ARG A 285 -5.57 -9.34 -20.08
N ASN A 286 -6.53 -9.40 -19.19
CA ASN A 286 -6.37 -10.03 -17.88
C ASN A 286 -5.22 -9.38 -17.10
N LEU A 287 -4.20 -10.15 -16.68
CA LEU A 287 -3.06 -9.64 -15.91
C LEU A 287 -2.13 -8.72 -16.71
N ASP A 288 -2.21 -8.76 -18.04
CA ASP A 288 -1.39 -7.93 -18.95
C ASP A 288 -2.09 -6.61 -19.36
N TYR A 289 -3.23 -6.31 -18.76
CA TYR A 289 -4.01 -5.09 -18.99
C TYR A 289 -3.53 -3.93 -18.14
#